data_b62e6519b3f3687acb3abfd47eb901f2
#
_entry.id   b62e6519b3f3687acb3abfd47eb901f2
#
_cell.length_a   1.000
_cell.length_b   1.000
_cell.length_c   1.000
_cell.angle_alpha   90.00
_cell.angle_beta   90.00
_cell.angle_gamma   90.00
#
_symmetry.space_group_name_H-M   'P 1'
#
loop_
_entity.id
_entity.type
_entity.pdbx_description
1 polymer ?
#
loop_
_entity_poly.entity_id
_entity_poly.type
_entity_poly.pdbx_seq_one_letter_code
_entity_poly.pdbx_strand_id
1 'polypeptide(L)'
;MPTTTKSNAARRKAPQNAQERPAAQVVQFPLPYTKPRQTAPQEVQVVVCECGPDAVRVRCLPDPAAIVRMMDETFGPLGWTRRYYFADGRLWCGVGVYNPLINNYAVKDAAAPAGKLQISNPD
;
A
#
# COMPACT_ATOMS: atom_id res chain seq x y z
N MET A 1 32.49 46.31 -55.46
CA MET A 1 31.69 46.68 -54.27
C MET A 1 31.32 45.44 -53.53
N PRO A 2 31.86 45.17 -52.35
CA PRO A 2 31.47 43.99 -51.59
C PRO A 2 30.08 44.21 -50.98
N THR A 3 29.13 43.40 -51.36
CA THR A 3 27.82 43.33 -50.71
C THR A 3 27.93 42.60 -49.40
N THR A 4 27.88 43.31 -48.29
CA THR A 4 27.79 42.71 -46.96
C THR A 4 26.43 42.13 -46.79
N THR A 5 26.33 40.82 -46.90
CA THR A 5 25.12 40.08 -46.51
C THR A 5 25.06 40.04 -44.99
N LYS A 6 24.22 40.88 -44.40
CA LYS A 6 23.87 40.75 -42.98
C LYS A 6 23.04 39.48 -42.82
N SER A 7 23.65 38.42 -42.34
CA SER A 7 22.91 37.26 -41.91
C SER A 7 22.16 37.61 -40.62
N ASN A 8 20.86 37.87 -40.77
CA ASN A 8 19.95 37.91 -39.65
C ASN A 8 19.82 36.47 -39.12
N ALA A 9 20.73 36.11 -38.21
CA ALA A 9 20.52 34.94 -37.38
C ALA A 9 19.29 35.23 -36.49
N ALA A 10 18.12 34.78 -36.96
CA ALA A 10 16.93 34.81 -36.15
C ALA A 10 17.21 33.96 -34.91
N ARG A 11 17.44 34.63 -33.80
CA ARG A 11 17.57 34.02 -32.48
C ARG A 11 16.23 33.35 -32.21
N ARG A 12 16.13 32.05 -32.47
CA ARG A 12 14.98 31.22 -32.09
C ARG A 12 14.84 31.35 -30.60
N LYS A 13 13.86 32.11 -30.13
CA LYS A 13 13.43 32.04 -28.73
C LYS A 13 13.04 30.60 -28.45
N ALA A 14 13.73 29.96 -27.51
CA ALA A 14 13.30 28.67 -26.99
C ALA A 14 11.84 28.80 -26.56
N PRO A 15 10.98 27.80 -26.85
CA PRO A 15 9.60 27.86 -26.44
C PRO A 15 9.52 28.01 -24.93
N GLN A 16 8.90 29.10 -24.47
CA GLN A 16 8.70 29.40 -23.05
C GLN A 16 7.63 28.49 -22.39
N ASN A 17 7.35 27.36 -22.95
CA ASN A 17 6.49 26.30 -22.35
C ASN A 17 7.32 25.20 -21.72
N ALA A 18 8.41 25.57 -21.04
CA ALA A 18 8.85 24.71 -19.96
C ALA A 18 7.77 24.86 -18.88
N GLN A 19 6.79 23.93 -18.83
CA GLN A 19 6.00 23.74 -17.64
C GLN A 19 6.99 23.70 -16.48
N GLU A 20 6.92 24.70 -15.60
CA GLU A 20 7.66 24.66 -14.36
C GLU A 20 7.29 23.33 -13.71
N ARG A 21 8.23 22.39 -13.73
CA ARG A 21 8.06 21.17 -12.94
C ARG A 21 7.86 21.64 -11.52
N PRO A 22 6.76 21.24 -10.84
CA PRO A 22 6.57 21.60 -9.45
C PRO A 22 7.87 21.28 -8.73
N ALA A 23 8.39 22.25 -7.97
CA ALA A 23 9.61 22.07 -7.19
C ALA A 23 9.51 20.73 -6.49
N ALA A 24 10.52 19.85 -6.66
CA ALA A 24 10.55 18.55 -6.04
C ALA A 24 10.24 18.73 -4.55
N GLN A 25 9.13 18.16 -4.07
CA GLN A 25 8.77 18.23 -2.66
C GLN A 25 9.93 17.61 -1.89
N VAL A 26 10.52 18.37 -0.98
CA VAL A 26 11.52 17.83 -0.07
C VAL A 26 10.82 16.87 0.86
N VAL A 27 11.01 15.57 0.60
CA VAL A 27 10.50 14.54 1.50
C VAL A 27 11.42 14.50 2.72
N GLN A 28 10.89 14.84 3.88
CA GLN A 28 11.64 14.73 5.13
C GLN A 28 11.88 13.26 5.47
N PHE A 29 13.11 12.93 5.81
CA PHE A 29 13.47 11.60 6.28
C PHE A 29 13.89 11.69 7.77
N PRO A 30 13.42 10.79 8.68
CA PRO A 30 12.49 9.69 8.40
C PRO A 30 11.07 10.18 8.08
N LEU A 31 10.35 9.41 7.24
CA LEU A 31 8.94 9.68 6.94
C LEU A 31 8.13 9.67 8.24
N PRO A 32 7.16 10.59 8.40
CA PRO A 32 6.29 10.54 9.56
C PRO A 32 5.57 9.19 9.62
N TYR A 33 5.66 8.52 10.76
CA TYR A 33 4.99 7.25 10.97
C TYR A 33 3.48 7.46 11.01
N THR A 34 2.78 6.94 10.01
CA THR A 34 1.32 6.96 9.96
C THR A 34 0.78 5.73 10.68
N LYS A 35 0.12 5.97 11.81
CA LYS A 35 -0.46 4.90 12.62
C LYS A 35 -1.94 4.73 12.30
N PRO A 36 -2.43 3.51 12.01
CA PRO A 36 -3.86 3.25 11.90
C PRO A 36 -4.58 3.55 13.20
N ARG A 37 -5.86 3.94 13.11
CA ARG A 37 -6.72 4.07 14.28
C ARG A 37 -6.90 2.72 15.00
N GLN A 38 -7.30 2.76 16.24
CA GLN A 38 -7.67 1.54 16.95
C GLN A 38 -8.95 0.95 16.37
N THR A 39 -9.03 -0.39 16.41
CA THR A 39 -10.22 -1.14 16.01
C THR A 39 -11.36 -0.89 16.99
N ALA A 40 -12.55 -0.53 16.49
CA ALA A 40 -13.72 -0.41 17.32
C ALA A 40 -14.27 -1.80 17.73
N PRO A 41 -14.94 -1.94 18.89
CA PRO A 41 -15.44 -3.24 19.35
C PRO A 41 -16.34 -3.97 18.33
N GLN A 42 -17.17 -3.25 17.58
CA GLN A 42 -18.04 -3.80 16.55
C GLN A 42 -17.28 -4.30 15.31
N GLU A 43 -16.02 -3.96 15.17
CA GLU A 43 -15.14 -4.40 14.07
C GLU A 43 -14.36 -5.65 14.43
N VAL A 44 -14.58 -6.21 15.62
CA VAL A 44 -13.92 -7.42 16.12
C VAL A 44 -14.91 -8.58 16.09
N GLN A 45 -14.48 -9.67 15.46
CA GLN A 45 -15.22 -10.93 15.47
C GLN A 45 -14.70 -11.83 16.57
N VAL A 46 -15.61 -12.46 17.30
CA VAL A 46 -15.27 -13.47 18.29
C VAL A 46 -15.53 -14.84 17.69
N VAL A 47 -14.48 -15.63 17.56
CA VAL A 47 -14.54 -16.98 17.00
C VAL A 47 -14.30 -17.99 18.11
N VAL A 48 -15.20 -18.94 18.29
CA VAL A 48 -15.04 -20.04 19.22
C VAL A 48 -14.12 -21.10 18.61
N CYS A 49 -12.97 -21.32 19.21
CA CYS A 49 -11.96 -22.27 18.73
C CYS A 49 -12.13 -23.66 19.36
N GLU A 50 -12.47 -23.70 20.64
CA GLU A 50 -12.66 -24.93 21.41
C GLU A 50 -13.78 -24.73 22.41
N CYS A 51 -14.61 -25.73 22.57
CA CYS A 51 -15.68 -25.75 23.54
C CYS A 51 -15.50 -26.97 24.44
N GLY A 52 -15.28 -26.75 25.72
CA GLY A 52 -15.19 -27.81 26.75
C GLY A 52 -16.32 -27.70 27.75
N PRO A 53 -16.43 -28.67 28.71
CA PRO A 53 -17.51 -28.68 29.70
C PRO A 53 -17.46 -27.50 30.67
N ASP A 54 -16.28 -26.94 30.94
CA ASP A 54 -16.09 -25.89 31.94
C ASP A 54 -15.48 -24.60 31.38
N ALA A 55 -15.05 -24.59 30.11
CA ALA A 55 -14.38 -23.45 29.49
C ALA A 55 -14.58 -23.43 27.99
N VAL A 56 -14.59 -22.22 27.45
CA VAL A 56 -14.64 -21.97 26.02
C VAL A 56 -13.41 -21.14 25.64
N ARG A 57 -12.64 -21.63 24.68
CA ARG A 57 -11.55 -20.85 24.10
C ARG A 57 -12.08 -20.05 22.92
N VAL A 58 -11.93 -18.75 23.01
CA VAL A 58 -12.30 -17.82 21.95
C VAL A 58 -11.09 -17.09 21.40
N ARG A 59 -11.16 -16.70 20.15
CA ARG A 59 -10.19 -15.86 19.50
C ARG A 59 -10.88 -14.61 19.00
N CYS A 60 -10.32 -13.46 19.31
CA CYS A 60 -10.78 -12.19 18.79
C CYS A 60 -10.00 -11.87 17.52
N LEU A 61 -10.68 -11.72 16.41
CA LEU A 61 -10.11 -11.39 15.11
C LEU A 61 -10.75 -10.11 14.60
N PRO A 62 -9.99 -9.20 14.00
CA PRO A 62 -10.58 -8.05 13.34
C PRO A 62 -11.39 -8.51 12.13
N ASP A 63 -12.51 -7.81 11.87
CA ASP A 63 -13.28 -8.04 10.65
C ASP A 63 -12.43 -7.65 9.43
N PRO A 64 -12.26 -8.55 8.44
CA PRO A 64 -11.47 -8.26 7.24
C PRO A 64 -11.92 -7.01 6.49
N ALA A 65 -13.23 -6.76 6.41
CA ALA A 65 -13.76 -5.55 5.77
C ALA A 65 -13.37 -4.28 6.55
N ALA A 66 -13.35 -4.35 7.87
CA ALA A 66 -12.92 -3.24 8.72
C ALA A 66 -11.44 -2.93 8.55
N ILE A 67 -10.60 -3.95 8.39
CA ILE A 67 -9.16 -3.76 8.11
C ILE A 67 -8.96 -3.04 6.79
N VAL A 68 -9.67 -3.44 5.74
CA VAL A 68 -9.59 -2.78 4.43
C VAL A 68 -9.99 -1.31 4.55
N ARG A 69 -11.08 -1.01 5.24
CA ARG A 69 -11.50 0.38 5.49
C ARG A 69 -10.44 1.17 6.25
N MET A 70 -9.85 0.60 7.30
CA MET A 70 -8.78 1.25 8.05
C MET A 70 -7.55 1.55 7.19
N MET A 71 -7.17 0.63 6.33
CA MET A 71 -6.05 0.84 5.41
C MET A 71 -6.36 1.94 4.41
N ASP A 72 -7.57 1.97 3.85
CA ASP A 72 -8.01 3.02 2.94
C ASP A 72 -8.08 4.39 3.62
N GLU A 73 -8.56 4.46 4.85
CA GLU A 73 -8.58 5.69 5.64
C GLU A 73 -7.18 6.20 5.97
N THR A 74 -6.25 5.29 6.26
CA THR A 74 -4.89 5.63 6.70
C THR A 74 -3.99 6.02 5.53
N PHE A 75 -4.01 5.28 4.44
CA PHE A 75 -3.08 5.42 3.32
C PHE A 75 -3.75 5.89 2.03
N GLY A 76 -5.07 5.99 2.01
CA GLY A 76 -5.86 6.19 0.81
C GLY A 76 -6.06 4.89 0.01
N PRO A 77 -7.10 4.81 -0.83
CA PRO A 77 -7.44 3.58 -1.55
C PRO A 77 -6.35 3.14 -2.56
N LEU A 78 -5.52 4.07 -3.02
CA LEU A 78 -4.40 3.78 -3.92
C LEU A 78 -3.03 3.81 -3.23
N GLY A 79 -3.00 4.10 -1.94
CA GLY A 79 -1.76 4.22 -1.16
C GLY A 79 -1.27 2.90 -0.57
N TRP A 80 -1.99 1.83 -0.75
CA TRP A 80 -1.62 0.52 -0.27
C TRP A 80 -2.10 -0.57 -1.21
N THR A 81 -1.50 -1.76 -1.10
CA THR A 81 -1.87 -2.93 -1.92
C THR A 81 -1.69 -4.21 -1.10
N ARG A 82 -2.39 -5.25 -1.50
CA ARG A 82 -2.22 -6.59 -0.93
C ARG A 82 -2.25 -7.62 -2.04
N ARG A 83 -1.53 -8.71 -1.83
CA ARG A 83 -1.55 -9.85 -2.74
C ARG A 83 -1.43 -11.15 -1.96
N TYR A 84 -2.04 -12.19 -2.49
CA TYR A 84 -1.92 -13.54 -1.96
C TYR A 84 -1.26 -14.42 -2.99
N TYR A 85 -0.36 -15.28 -2.55
CA TYR A 85 0.32 -16.23 -3.43
C TYR A 85 0.77 -17.46 -2.64
N PHE A 86 0.98 -18.56 -3.36
CA PHE A 86 1.52 -19.77 -2.80
C PHE A 86 3.01 -19.88 -3.13
N ALA A 87 3.81 -20.18 -2.12
CA ALA A 87 5.23 -20.49 -2.27
C ALA A 87 5.62 -21.49 -1.17
N ASP A 88 6.44 -22.45 -1.53
CA ASP A 88 6.91 -23.52 -0.60
C ASP A 88 5.77 -24.24 0.13
N GLY A 89 4.66 -24.49 -0.56
CA GLY A 89 3.50 -25.17 0.00
C GLY A 89 2.73 -24.35 1.05
N ARG A 90 2.95 -23.04 1.15
CA ARG A 90 2.29 -22.12 2.08
C ARG A 90 1.59 -21.00 1.34
N LEU A 91 0.52 -20.53 1.95
CA LEU A 91 -0.12 -19.29 1.53
C LEU A 91 0.62 -18.09 2.14
N TRP A 92 0.99 -17.16 1.29
CA TRP A 92 1.63 -15.90 1.68
C TRP A 92 0.71 -14.73 1.41
N CYS A 93 0.79 -13.73 2.25
CA CYS A 93 0.15 -12.44 2.05
C CYS A 93 1.21 -11.35 2.04
N GLY A 94 1.26 -10.58 0.96
CA GLY A 94 2.07 -9.38 0.85
C GLY A 94 1.21 -8.15 1.01
N VAL A 95 1.61 -7.26 1.92
CA VAL A 95 1.00 -5.95 2.10
C VAL A 95 2.02 -4.89 1.76
N GLY A 96 1.68 -4.02 0.83
CA GLY A 96 2.52 -2.94 0.37
C GLY A 96 1.91 -1.58 0.68
N VAL A 97 2.75 -0.64 1.08
CA VAL A 97 2.40 0.77 1.25
C VAL A 97 3.24 1.60 0.29
N TYR A 98 2.62 2.54 -0.39
CA TYR A 98 3.32 3.39 -1.32
C TYR A 98 4.36 4.25 -0.61
N ASN A 99 5.58 4.20 -1.10
CA ASN A 99 6.68 5.00 -0.61
C ASN A 99 7.13 5.99 -1.69
N PRO A 100 6.90 7.30 -1.50
CA PRO A 100 7.27 8.30 -2.49
C PRO A 100 8.79 8.42 -2.70
N LEU A 101 9.61 8.01 -1.73
CA LEU A 101 11.09 8.06 -1.87
C LEU A 101 11.60 7.12 -2.96
N ILE A 102 10.95 5.96 -3.12
CA ILE A 102 11.33 4.96 -4.13
C ILE A 102 10.35 4.94 -5.30
N ASN A 103 9.31 5.79 -5.26
CA ASN A 103 8.22 5.82 -6.24
C ASN A 103 7.64 4.42 -6.52
N ASN A 104 7.47 3.65 -5.47
CA ASN A 104 6.98 2.28 -5.52
C ASN A 104 6.39 1.85 -4.17
N TYR A 105 5.79 0.67 -4.13
CA TYR A 105 5.29 0.08 -2.90
C TYR A 105 6.41 -0.63 -2.13
N ALA A 106 6.54 -0.30 -0.86
CA ALA A 106 7.33 -1.09 0.08
C ALA A 106 6.47 -2.25 0.58
N VAL A 107 6.81 -3.48 0.21
CA VAL A 107 6.02 -4.67 0.49
C VAL A 107 6.64 -5.50 1.60
N LYS A 108 5.81 -5.96 2.53
CA LYS A 108 6.17 -6.97 3.53
C LYS A 108 5.30 -8.20 3.35
N ASP A 109 5.93 -9.35 3.32
CA ASP A 109 5.29 -10.64 3.13
C ASP A 109 5.29 -11.44 4.43
N ALA A 110 4.18 -12.12 4.69
CA ALA A 110 4.03 -13.04 5.80
C ALA A 110 3.37 -14.33 5.34
N ALA A 111 3.88 -15.46 5.82
CA ALA A 111 3.29 -16.76 5.55
C ALA A 111 2.17 -17.07 6.55
N ALA A 112 1.12 -17.72 6.07
CA ALA A 112 0.14 -18.34 6.94
C ALA A 112 0.81 -19.41 7.82
N PRO A 113 0.32 -19.61 9.06
CA PRO A 113 0.83 -20.68 9.90
C PRO A 113 0.77 -22.03 9.18
N ALA A 114 1.79 -22.88 9.37
CA ALA A 114 1.76 -24.25 8.87
C ALA A 114 0.63 -25.01 9.57
N GLY A 115 -0.49 -25.16 8.89
CA GLY A 115 -1.68 -25.88 9.35
C GLY A 115 -2.45 -26.34 8.14
N LYS A 116 -3.18 -27.44 8.27
CA LYS A 116 -4.06 -27.92 7.20
C LYS A 116 -5.07 -26.82 6.89
N LEU A 117 -4.97 -26.23 5.72
CA LEU A 117 -6.03 -25.42 5.17
C LEU A 117 -7.20 -26.37 4.91
N GLN A 118 -8.11 -26.48 5.87
CA GLN A 118 -9.38 -27.14 5.62
C GLN A 118 -10.21 -26.17 4.78
N ILE A 119 -10.14 -26.35 3.49
CA ILE A 119 -11.14 -25.77 2.60
C ILE A 119 -12.39 -26.61 2.83
N SER A 120 -13.27 -26.15 3.71
CA SER A 120 -14.62 -26.68 3.77
C SER A 120 -15.28 -26.30 2.44
N ASN A 121 -15.49 -27.30 1.58
CA ASN A 121 -16.40 -27.12 0.46
C ASN A 121 -17.75 -26.77 1.06
N PRO A 122 -18.36 -25.64 0.69
CA PRO A 122 -19.76 -25.43 1.00
C PRO A 122 -20.58 -26.45 0.18
N ASP A 123 -21.17 -27.40 0.86
CA ASP A 123 -22.22 -28.21 0.25
C ASP A 123 -23.42 -27.33 -0.13
#